data_aaa4c96565f183b6f2db89c0af715d0a
#
_entry.id   aaa4c96565f183b6f2db89c0af715d0a
#
_cell.length_a   1.000
_cell.length_b   1.000
_cell.length_c   1.000
_cell.angle_alpha   90.00
_cell.angle_beta   90.00
_cell.angle_gamma   90.00
#
_symmetry.space_group_name_H-M   'P 1'
#
loop_
_entity.id
_entity.type
_entity.pdbx_description
1 polymer ?
#
loop_
_entity_poly.entity_id
_entity_poly.type
_entity_poly.pdbx_seq_one_letter_code
_entity_poly.pdbx_strand_id
1 'polypeptide(L)'
;MGTHFALGDAALAGQNLLTAAEMLGYQGCWIGGVINHLPEIVEFLALPAGVLPFAALTVGLSDEDTPYRPRLQQRIIVHTDHYREVGTAELEENLTLMNPIADRPGKPGDWARLLALYWGKGGQ
;
A
#
# COMPACT_ATOMS: atom_id res chain seq x y z
N MET A 1 8.67 -4.45 -21.02
CA MET A 1 8.69 -3.00 -20.70
C MET A 1 7.28 -2.39 -20.63
N GLY A 2 6.35 -2.71 -21.53
CA GLY A 2 5.00 -2.10 -21.53
C GLY A 2 4.21 -2.23 -20.24
N THR A 3 4.21 -3.40 -19.59
CA THR A 3 3.47 -3.63 -18.34
C THR A 3 3.96 -2.74 -17.21
N HIS A 4 5.26 -2.51 -17.09
CA HIS A 4 5.83 -1.65 -16.05
C HIS A 4 5.36 -0.20 -16.19
N PHE A 5 5.38 0.35 -17.38
CA PHE A 5 4.88 1.70 -17.64
C PHE A 5 3.37 1.79 -17.43
N ALA A 6 2.60 0.81 -17.90
CA ALA A 6 1.14 0.80 -17.71
C ALA A 6 0.74 0.78 -16.23
N LEU A 7 1.44 0.00 -15.39
CA LEU A 7 1.22 0.00 -13.94
C LEU A 7 1.58 1.35 -13.30
N GLY A 8 2.69 1.96 -13.72
CA GLY A 8 3.10 3.28 -13.26
C GLY A 8 2.07 4.35 -13.61
N ASP A 9 1.65 4.39 -14.86
CA ASP A 9 0.65 5.36 -15.34
C ASP A 9 -0.69 5.20 -14.61
N ALA A 10 -1.16 3.96 -14.43
CA ALA A 10 -2.38 3.69 -13.70
C ALA A 10 -2.30 4.12 -12.22
N ALA A 11 -1.15 3.86 -11.56
CA ALA A 11 -0.93 4.27 -10.18
C ALA A 11 -0.91 5.81 -10.04
N LEU A 12 -0.22 6.51 -10.94
CA LEU A 12 -0.17 7.98 -10.95
C LEU A 12 -1.55 8.59 -11.21
N ALA A 13 -2.30 8.05 -12.17
CA ALA A 13 -3.67 8.50 -12.44
C ALA A 13 -4.60 8.28 -11.23
N GLY A 14 -4.54 7.10 -10.61
CA GLY A 14 -5.32 6.78 -9.42
C GLY A 14 -4.95 7.67 -8.22
N GLN A 15 -3.67 7.95 -8.01
CA GLN A 15 -3.25 8.85 -6.94
C GLN A 15 -3.71 10.29 -7.18
N ASN A 16 -3.66 10.78 -8.41
CA ASN A 16 -4.21 12.09 -8.75
C ASN A 16 -5.73 12.17 -8.49
N LEU A 17 -6.47 11.11 -8.84
CA LEU A 17 -7.90 11.02 -8.54
C LEU A 17 -8.16 11.08 -7.03
N LEU A 18 -7.41 10.30 -6.24
CA LEU A 18 -7.55 10.29 -4.78
C LEU A 18 -7.25 11.68 -4.20
N THR A 19 -6.16 12.31 -4.60
CA THR A 19 -5.79 13.65 -4.13
C THR A 19 -6.87 14.69 -4.49
N ALA A 20 -7.41 14.64 -5.71
CA ALA A 20 -8.49 15.52 -6.11
C ALA A 20 -9.77 15.28 -5.31
N ALA A 21 -10.11 14.02 -5.02
CA ALA A 21 -11.25 13.67 -4.18
C ALA A 21 -11.09 14.21 -2.74
N GLU A 22 -9.90 14.05 -2.16
CA GLU A 22 -9.58 14.58 -0.82
C GLU A 22 -9.69 16.11 -0.76
N MET A 23 -9.26 16.82 -1.80
CA MET A 23 -9.41 18.28 -1.91
C MET A 23 -10.88 18.71 -1.98
N LEU A 24 -11.78 17.83 -2.42
CA LEU A 24 -13.23 18.05 -2.46
C LEU A 24 -13.96 17.57 -1.19
N GLY A 25 -13.22 17.10 -0.18
CA GLY A 25 -13.76 16.64 1.09
C GLY A 25 -14.18 15.17 1.12
N TYR A 26 -13.84 14.39 0.08
CA TYR A 26 -14.01 12.94 0.10
C TYR A 26 -12.81 12.27 0.77
N GLN A 27 -13.02 11.04 1.20
CA GLN A 27 -11.95 10.15 1.66
C GLN A 27 -11.84 8.97 0.71
N GLY A 28 -10.67 8.32 0.68
CA GLY A 28 -10.48 7.17 -0.16
C GLY A 28 -9.42 6.21 0.35
N CYS A 29 -9.46 4.99 -0.19
CA CYS A 29 -8.52 3.95 0.18
C CYS A 29 -8.14 3.09 -1.03
N TRP A 30 -6.85 2.85 -1.17
CA TRP A 30 -6.32 1.87 -2.12
C TRP A 30 -6.53 0.44 -1.62
N ILE A 31 -7.13 -0.40 -2.45
CA ILE A 31 -7.42 -1.81 -2.17
C ILE A 31 -6.51 -2.69 -3.03
N GLY A 32 -5.38 -3.13 -2.44
CA GLY A 32 -4.43 -4.01 -3.13
C GLY A 32 -4.90 -5.47 -3.22
N GLY A 33 -5.81 -5.91 -2.37
CA GLY A 33 -6.33 -7.29 -2.35
C GLY A 33 -7.04 -7.75 -3.63
N VAL A 34 -7.33 -6.84 -4.55
CA VAL A 34 -7.87 -7.13 -5.88
C VAL A 34 -7.07 -8.21 -6.62
N ILE A 35 -5.75 -8.19 -6.48
CA ILE A 35 -4.87 -9.16 -7.14
C ILE A 35 -5.08 -10.62 -6.69
N ASN A 36 -5.69 -10.84 -5.53
CA ASN A 36 -5.97 -12.19 -5.01
C ASN A 36 -7.20 -12.83 -5.67
N HIS A 37 -7.99 -12.04 -6.42
CA HIS A 37 -9.27 -12.44 -7.04
C HIS A 37 -9.33 -12.02 -8.51
N LEU A 38 -8.19 -12.10 -9.21
CA LEU A 38 -8.09 -11.64 -10.60
C LEU A 38 -9.09 -12.30 -11.54
N PRO A 39 -9.29 -13.63 -11.54
CA PRO A 39 -10.24 -14.27 -12.44
C PRO A 39 -11.66 -13.73 -12.28
N GLU A 40 -12.13 -13.62 -11.05
CA GLU A 40 -13.47 -13.15 -10.71
C GLU A 40 -13.68 -11.69 -11.10
N ILE A 41 -12.66 -10.85 -10.89
CA ILE A 41 -12.72 -9.43 -11.24
C ILE A 41 -12.67 -9.21 -12.75
N VAL A 42 -11.84 -9.97 -13.46
CA VAL A 42 -11.77 -9.93 -14.93
C VAL A 42 -13.12 -10.32 -15.54
N GLU A 43 -13.75 -11.37 -15.03
CA GLU A 43 -15.07 -11.80 -15.46
C GLU A 43 -16.15 -10.75 -15.11
N PHE A 44 -16.20 -10.31 -13.86
CA PHE A 44 -17.19 -9.32 -13.38
C PHE A 44 -17.18 -8.01 -14.15
N LEU A 45 -15.96 -7.51 -14.47
CA LEU A 45 -15.78 -6.27 -15.22
C LEU A 45 -15.74 -6.49 -16.74
N ALA A 46 -15.86 -7.73 -17.22
CA ALA A 46 -15.75 -8.10 -18.64
C ALA A 46 -14.48 -7.53 -19.31
N LEU A 47 -13.35 -7.64 -18.61
CA LEU A 47 -12.10 -7.04 -19.08
C LEU A 47 -11.57 -7.80 -20.31
N PRO A 48 -11.10 -7.08 -21.35
CA PRO A 48 -10.52 -7.71 -22.51
C PRO A 48 -9.13 -8.29 -22.21
N ALA A 49 -8.66 -9.20 -23.05
CA ALA A 49 -7.31 -9.73 -22.99
C ALA A 49 -6.27 -8.60 -23.00
N GLY A 50 -5.27 -8.70 -22.12
CA GLY A 50 -4.21 -7.70 -21.98
C GLY A 50 -4.51 -6.56 -21.01
N VAL A 51 -5.69 -6.53 -20.39
CA VAL A 51 -6.02 -5.61 -19.30
C VAL A 51 -5.90 -6.33 -17.96
N LEU A 52 -5.08 -5.78 -17.07
CA LEU A 52 -4.83 -6.34 -15.74
C LEU A 52 -5.32 -5.35 -14.65
N PRO A 53 -6.31 -5.72 -13.82
CA PRO A 53 -6.66 -4.95 -12.64
C PRO A 53 -5.56 -5.14 -11.57
N PHE A 54 -4.83 -4.08 -11.21
CA PHE A 54 -3.76 -4.19 -10.22
C PHE A 54 -4.16 -3.70 -8.83
N ALA A 55 -5.15 -2.83 -8.75
CA ALA A 55 -5.72 -2.31 -7.51
C ALA A 55 -7.11 -1.73 -7.76
N ALA A 56 -7.91 -1.59 -6.71
CA ALA A 56 -9.11 -0.76 -6.71
C ALA A 56 -8.89 0.48 -5.85
N LEU A 57 -9.64 1.53 -6.11
CA LEU A 57 -9.69 2.72 -5.29
C LEU A 57 -11.14 2.96 -4.88
N THR A 58 -11.40 2.94 -3.57
CA THR A 58 -12.69 3.36 -3.02
C THR A 58 -12.64 4.85 -2.70
N VAL A 59 -13.73 5.56 -3.02
CA VAL A 59 -13.88 6.98 -2.72
C VAL A 59 -15.28 7.21 -2.18
N GLY A 60 -15.41 7.96 -1.10
CA GLY A 60 -16.71 8.24 -0.49
C GLY A 60 -16.63 9.30 0.60
N LEU A 61 -17.76 9.65 1.15
CA LEU A 61 -17.85 10.44 2.38
C LEU A 61 -17.71 9.50 3.57
N SER A 62 -16.94 9.89 4.56
CA SER A 62 -16.79 9.18 5.83
C SER A 62 -16.86 10.18 6.98
N ASP A 63 -17.50 9.77 8.06
CA ASP A 63 -17.54 10.44 9.35
C ASP A 63 -16.61 9.77 10.37
N GLU A 64 -15.84 8.76 9.95
CA GLU A 64 -14.86 8.09 10.79
C GLU A 64 -13.66 9.00 11.09
N ASP A 65 -13.35 9.17 12.37
CA ASP A 65 -12.08 9.74 12.81
C ASP A 65 -11.00 8.65 12.75
N THR A 66 -10.36 8.53 11.60
CA THR A 66 -9.34 7.50 11.37
C THR A 66 -8.04 7.87 12.10
N PRO A 67 -7.54 7.05 13.02
CA PRO A 67 -6.31 7.35 13.73
C PRO A 67 -5.13 7.42 12.76
N TYR A 68 -4.21 8.34 13.04
CA TYR A 68 -2.97 8.47 12.27
C TYR A 68 -2.16 7.16 12.32
N ARG A 69 -1.86 6.62 11.18
CA ARG A 69 -1.02 5.42 11.07
C ARG A 69 0.45 5.81 11.00
N PRO A 70 1.34 5.17 11.78
CA PRO A 70 2.77 5.45 11.71
C PRO A 70 3.31 5.22 10.30
N ARG A 71 4.38 5.92 9.98
CA ARG A 71 5.16 5.80 8.75
C ARG A 71 6.62 5.61 9.08
N LEU A 72 7.36 4.98 8.18
CA LEU A 72 8.81 4.92 8.29
C LEU A 72 9.38 6.34 8.40
N GLN A 73 10.41 6.50 9.20
CA GLN A 73 11.06 7.79 9.37
C GLN A 73 11.68 8.27 8.06
N GLN A 74 11.53 9.55 7.79
CA GLN A 74 11.99 10.16 6.54
C GLN A 74 13.48 9.89 6.27
N ARG A 75 14.30 9.86 7.31
CA ARG A 75 15.76 9.62 7.20
C ARG A 75 16.13 8.27 6.57
N ILE A 76 15.22 7.27 6.55
CA ILE A 76 15.51 5.95 5.94
C ILE A 76 14.88 5.76 4.57
N ILE A 77 13.98 6.65 4.15
CA ILE A 77 13.29 6.57 2.85
C ILE A 77 13.63 7.73 1.92
N VAL A 78 14.22 8.81 2.45
CA VAL A 78 14.64 9.97 1.65
C VAL A 78 16.16 10.10 1.72
N HIS A 79 16.79 10.13 0.56
CA HIS A 79 18.24 10.25 0.42
C HIS A 79 18.56 11.52 -0.36
N THR A 80 19.52 12.29 0.12
CA THR A 80 19.97 13.53 -0.55
C THR A 80 21.21 13.19 -1.40
N ASP A 81 21.15 13.52 -2.69
CA ASP A 81 22.17 13.32 -3.70
C ASP A 81 22.56 11.86 -3.95
N HIS A 82 22.81 11.06 -2.90
CA HIS A 82 23.26 9.68 -3.01
C HIS A 82 22.45 8.74 -2.12
N TYR A 83 22.27 7.49 -2.56
CA TYR A 83 21.71 6.46 -1.72
C TYR A 83 22.61 6.17 -0.52
N ARG A 84 22.02 6.08 0.66
CA ARG A 84 22.68 5.68 1.90
C ARG A 84 22.11 4.32 2.34
N GLU A 85 22.98 3.37 2.59
CA GLU A 85 22.55 2.12 3.24
C GLU A 85 22.01 2.38 4.64
N VAL A 86 20.91 1.73 4.96
CA VAL A 86 20.30 1.77 6.30
C VAL A 86 20.92 0.67 7.15
N GLY A 87 21.47 1.05 8.30
CA GLY A 87 22.03 0.08 9.24
C GLY A 87 20.96 -0.79 9.90
N THR A 88 21.34 -2.02 10.32
CA THR A 88 20.40 -2.99 10.92
C THR A 88 19.65 -2.42 12.13
N ALA A 89 20.36 -1.76 13.04
CA ALA A 89 19.75 -1.16 14.24
C ALA A 89 18.72 -0.06 13.88
N GLU A 90 19.04 0.76 12.90
CA GLU A 90 18.13 1.82 12.40
C GLU A 90 16.89 1.22 11.73
N LEU A 91 17.07 0.13 11.00
CA LEU A 91 15.95 -0.60 10.39
C LEU A 91 15.06 -1.24 11.46
N GLU A 92 15.63 -1.90 12.46
CA GLU A 92 14.90 -2.51 13.58
C GLU A 92 14.08 -1.49 14.38
N GLU A 93 14.66 -0.31 14.66
CA GLU A 93 13.94 0.80 15.29
C GLU A 93 12.71 1.19 14.46
N ASN A 94 12.89 1.37 13.15
CA ASN A 94 11.81 1.77 12.26
C ASN A 94 10.72 0.69 12.08
N LEU A 95 11.11 -0.58 12.02
CA LEU A 95 10.15 -1.70 12.01
C LEU A 95 9.32 -1.73 13.30
N THR A 96 9.96 -1.45 14.44
CA THR A 96 9.26 -1.36 15.73
C THR A 96 8.23 -0.22 15.76
N LEU A 97 8.55 0.95 15.19
CA LEU A 97 7.62 2.06 15.05
C LEU A 97 6.38 1.70 14.21
N MET A 98 6.50 0.72 13.32
CA MET A 98 5.39 0.28 12.47
C MET A 98 4.48 -0.76 13.14
N ASN A 99 4.84 -1.30 14.31
CA ASN A 99 4.08 -2.36 14.99
C ASN A 99 2.59 -2.05 15.18
N PRO A 100 2.16 -0.80 15.52
CA PRO A 100 0.74 -0.49 15.66
C PRO A 100 -0.10 -0.76 14.42
N ILE A 101 0.50 -0.79 13.21
CA ILE A 101 -0.22 -1.15 11.97
C ILE A 101 -0.62 -2.63 11.98
N ALA A 102 0.14 -3.47 12.66
CA ALA A 102 -0.10 -4.92 12.75
C ALA A 102 -0.93 -5.31 13.98
N ASP A 103 -1.36 -4.35 14.81
CA ASP A 103 -2.18 -4.62 15.98
C ASP A 103 -3.50 -5.30 15.61
N ARG A 104 -3.94 -6.21 16.48
CA ARG A 104 -5.24 -6.88 16.44
C ARG A 104 -5.86 -6.84 17.83
N PRO A 105 -7.18 -6.91 17.98
CA PRO A 105 -7.83 -6.93 19.29
C PRO A 105 -7.19 -7.94 20.23
N GLY A 106 -6.67 -7.46 21.36
CA GLY A 106 -6.03 -8.27 22.39
C GLY A 106 -4.63 -8.81 22.05
N LYS A 107 -4.03 -8.39 20.92
CA LYS A 107 -2.70 -8.86 20.51
C LYS A 107 -1.88 -7.72 19.93
N PRO A 108 -0.73 -7.38 20.55
CA PRO A 108 0.19 -6.41 19.99
C PRO A 108 0.71 -6.84 18.61
N GLY A 109 0.89 -5.89 17.74
CA GLY A 109 1.41 -6.11 16.41
C GLY A 109 2.90 -6.39 16.39
N ASP A 110 3.31 -7.11 15.35
CA ASP A 110 4.70 -7.32 14.96
C ASP A 110 4.77 -7.10 13.45
N TRP A 111 5.15 -5.91 13.05
CA TRP A 111 5.21 -5.50 11.65
C TRP A 111 6.25 -6.29 10.87
N ALA A 112 7.42 -6.56 11.46
CA ALA A 112 8.47 -7.35 10.82
C ALA A 112 8.00 -8.77 10.52
N ARG A 113 7.29 -9.41 11.46
CA ARG A 113 6.68 -10.72 11.25
C ARG A 113 5.60 -10.68 10.18
N LEU A 114 4.78 -9.63 10.14
CA LEU A 114 3.75 -9.47 9.12
C LEU A 114 4.38 -9.38 7.72
N LEU A 115 5.44 -8.59 7.56
CA LEU A 115 6.19 -8.50 6.31
C LEU A 115 6.80 -9.85 5.92
N ALA A 116 7.38 -10.58 6.88
CA ALA A 116 7.96 -11.90 6.61
C ALA A 116 6.91 -12.93 6.14
N LEU A 117 5.66 -12.83 6.61
CA LEU A 117 4.56 -13.67 6.12
C LEU A 117 4.16 -13.32 4.69
N TYR A 118 4.15 -12.04 4.32
CA TYR A 118 3.77 -11.60 2.96
C TYR A 118 4.88 -11.79 1.93
N TRP A 119 6.14 -11.57 2.32
CA TRP A 119 7.29 -11.47 1.41
C TRP A 119 8.39 -12.51 1.66
N GLY A 120 8.29 -13.27 2.76
CA GLY A 120 9.26 -14.31 3.12
C GLY A 120 9.11 -15.60 2.30
N LYS A 121 10.08 -16.49 2.42
CA LYS A 121 10.13 -17.81 1.74
C LYS A 121 9.00 -18.78 2.17
N GLY A 122 7.86 -18.34 2.56
CA GLY A 122 6.69 -19.13 2.96
C GLY A 122 5.39 -18.38 2.73
N GLY A 123 5.46 -17.14 2.24
CA GLY A 123 4.29 -16.38 1.80
C GLY A 123 3.93 -16.80 0.36
N GLN A 124 2.87 -17.57 0.23
CA GLN A 124 2.12 -17.72 -1.01
C GLN A 124 0.91 -16.82 -0.94
#